data_cd6bfdc9af409c581e415298dd4a496b
#
_entry.id   cd6bfdc9af409c581e415298dd4a496b
#
_cell.length_a   1.000
_cell.length_b   1.000
_cell.length_c   1.000
_cell.angle_alpha   90.00
_cell.angle_beta   90.00
_cell.angle_gamma   90.00
#
_symmetry.space_group_name_H-M   'P 1'
#
loop_
_entity.id
_entity.type
_entity.pdbx_description
1 polymer ?
#
loop_
_entity_poly.entity_id
_entity_poly.type
_entity_poly.pdbx_seq_one_letter_code
_entity_poly.pdbx_strand_id
1 'polypeptide(L)'
;GQYDPIITQDNSTLGVPEGMNGTQYYFPDDLTDKAIEWLHGVRAQDAKKPWMLYYSTGCAHAPHHVAKAWADKYRGQFDKGWDRLREETLTRQKKLGIVPMDTELTQRPDLFPSWDSLNDAEKTLYARQMEVFAGYSENADWNVGRLLDAVEEMGDLDNTLIFYIWGDNGASMEGTLIGSFNEMTFLNGLVLDAEQQLKLIDEYGGIEALGGIHTAPHYASAWAHAGNTPFQWGKQMASHLGGTRNPMLVAWPNRITQRGVRTQFTHCIDVGPTILEVVGIPEPKRVDGIEQEPMDGTSFVYTFDDANGEERHTVQYFEVMGSRAMYKNGWWACARLDKAPWDFSPETIKRFAPGFYNPDNDTWELYYLPEDFSQANDLARQNPDKLKELQDLWWEEAERNKVLPLLGGLSIFFGILPPLPTITRFSFAGDVQNVQRGMIPRIAGRSYAIEAELTVPDRGAEGVILANADFIGGFGLWVDDKGILNHTYSFLGVESYKQAASEKLPTGDVIVRMLFEADANVPGTGGQVTLFANGKKIGEGRIPRTVPISFSSYAGMDVGRDNGLVVDREYEHKAPYTFTGTVKKVVFDLMPAVYEDEKALHEAAQHANLAHGAAG
;
A
#
# COMPACT_ATOMS: atom_id res chain seq x y z
N GLY A 1 4.27 -7.44 -2.48
CA GLY A 1 5.14 -7.61 -1.30
C GLY A 1 6.60 -7.40 -1.62
N GLN A 2 7.47 -7.33 -0.61
CA GLN A 2 8.90 -7.06 -0.85
C GLN A 2 9.68 -8.32 -1.21
N TYR A 3 9.12 -9.50 -0.98
CA TYR A 3 9.77 -10.78 -1.26
C TYR A 3 9.41 -11.37 -2.62
N ASP A 4 8.24 -11.00 -3.15
CA ASP A 4 7.76 -11.50 -4.44
C ASP A 4 7.00 -10.38 -5.19
N PRO A 5 7.69 -9.31 -5.60
CA PRO A 5 7.06 -8.20 -6.32
C PRO A 5 6.92 -8.50 -7.81
N ILE A 6 5.97 -7.85 -8.45
CA ILE A 6 5.95 -7.73 -9.92
C ILE A 6 6.96 -6.64 -10.31
N ILE A 7 8.06 -7.04 -10.92
CA ILE A 7 9.14 -6.15 -11.32
C ILE A 7 9.00 -5.77 -12.78
N THR A 8 9.16 -4.48 -13.06
CA THR A 8 9.28 -3.97 -14.44
C THR A 8 10.60 -3.22 -14.57
N GLN A 9 11.40 -3.59 -15.54
CA GLN A 9 12.60 -2.85 -15.92
C GLN A 9 12.42 -2.31 -17.33
N ASP A 10 12.57 -1.00 -17.50
CA ASP A 10 12.21 -0.26 -18.71
C ASP A 10 10.74 -0.55 -19.10
N ASN A 11 10.51 -1.27 -20.18
CA ASN A 11 9.17 -1.63 -20.66
C ASN A 11 8.89 -3.15 -20.57
N SER A 12 9.68 -3.90 -19.82
CA SER A 12 9.59 -5.36 -19.73
C SER A 12 9.32 -5.80 -18.30
N THR A 13 8.31 -6.65 -18.12
CA THR A 13 8.09 -7.34 -16.85
C THR A 13 9.14 -8.44 -16.70
N LEU A 14 9.79 -8.48 -15.55
CA LEU A 14 10.80 -9.49 -15.20
C LEU A 14 10.20 -10.49 -14.19
N GLY A 15 10.68 -11.74 -14.26
CA GLY A 15 10.52 -12.67 -13.14
C GLY A 15 11.31 -12.20 -11.93
N VAL A 16 10.89 -12.60 -10.75
CA VAL A 16 11.66 -12.33 -9.52
C VAL A 16 13.00 -13.05 -9.64
N PRO A 17 14.13 -12.34 -9.50
CA PRO A 17 15.45 -12.97 -9.54
C PRO A 17 15.61 -13.96 -8.39
N GLU A 18 16.40 -15.02 -8.61
CA GLU A 18 16.85 -15.84 -7.49
C GLU A 18 17.66 -14.96 -6.53
N GLY A 19 17.44 -15.11 -5.23
CA GLY A 19 18.19 -14.38 -4.22
C GLY A 19 19.69 -14.63 -4.35
N MET A 20 20.51 -13.63 -4.13
CA MET A 20 21.96 -13.76 -4.20
C MET A 20 22.45 -14.82 -3.21
N ASN A 21 23.29 -15.77 -3.68
CA ASN A 21 23.87 -16.85 -2.87
C ASN A 21 22.84 -17.79 -2.20
N GLY A 22 21.66 -17.98 -2.81
CA GLY A 22 20.60 -18.84 -2.26
C GLY A 22 19.84 -18.22 -1.06
N THR A 23 19.95 -16.91 -0.88
CA THR A 23 19.12 -16.17 0.08
C THR A 23 17.75 -15.85 -0.53
N GLN A 24 16.77 -15.56 0.32
CA GLN A 24 15.46 -15.06 -0.14
C GLN A 24 15.65 -13.72 -0.87
N TYR A 25 15.02 -13.58 -2.04
CA TYR A 25 14.95 -12.29 -2.74
C TYR A 25 14.31 -11.23 -1.86
N TYR A 26 14.81 -9.99 -1.93
CA TYR A 26 14.26 -8.87 -1.20
C TYR A 26 14.39 -7.58 -2.03
N PHE A 27 13.25 -7.04 -2.45
CA PHE A 27 13.17 -5.94 -3.41
C PHE A 27 13.89 -4.64 -2.98
N PRO A 28 13.80 -4.17 -1.73
CA PRO A 28 14.53 -2.96 -1.33
C PRO A 28 16.03 -3.04 -1.52
N ASP A 29 16.63 -4.20 -1.26
CA ASP A 29 18.07 -4.40 -1.44
C ASP A 29 18.43 -4.44 -2.94
N ASP A 30 17.66 -5.17 -3.76
CA ASP A 30 17.85 -5.24 -5.22
C ASP A 30 17.65 -3.88 -5.90
N LEU A 31 16.62 -3.12 -5.50
CA LEU A 31 16.39 -1.76 -6.00
C LEU A 31 17.61 -0.86 -5.77
N THR A 32 18.22 -0.98 -4.60
CA THR A 32 19.44 -0.23 -4.24
C THR A 32 20.63 -0.68 -5.08
N ASP A 33 20.84 -2.00 -5.23
CA ASP A 33 21.88 -2.56 -6.07
C ASP A 33 21.76 -2.06 -7.51
N LYS A 34 20.54 -2.04 -8.06
CA LYS A 34 20.26 -1.53 -9.41
C LYS A 34 20.50 -0.03 -9.53
N ALA A 35 20.18 0.76 -8.52
CA ALA A 35 20.46 2.20 -8.50
C ALA A 35 21.98 2.46 -8.50
N ILE A 36 22.74 1.73 -7.69
CA ILE A 36 24.20 1.81 -7.62
C ILE A 36 24.83 1.37 -8.96
N GLU A 37 24.38 0.24 -9.52
CA GLU A 37 24.82 -0.24 -10.84
C GLU A 37 24.60 0.82 -11.94
N TRP A 38 23.43 1.46 -11.93
CA TRP A 38 23.12 2.52 -12.89
C TRP A 38 24.03 3.73 -12.74
N LEU A 39 24.29 4.19 -11.51
CA LEU A 39 25.23 5.32 -11.25
C LEU A 39 26.63 5.01 -11.77
N HIS A 40 27.16 3.83 -11.47
CA HIS A 40 28.46 3.39 -11.98
C HIS A 40 28.48 3.32 -13.51
N GLY A 41 27.38 2.84 -14.13
CA GLY A 41 27.22 2.79 -15.58
C GLY A 41 27.25 4.18 -16.23
N VAL A 42 26.57 5.17 -15.64
CA VAL A 42 26.60 6.56 -16.12
C VAL A 42 28.02 7.13 -16.03
N ARG A 43 28.72 6.91 -14.92
CA ARG A 43 30.09 7.39 -14.72
C ARG A 43 31.11 6.71 -15.61
N ALA A 44 30.93 5.42 -15.89
CA ALA A 44 31.80 4.70 -16.83
C ALA A 44 31.68 5.21 -18.29
N GLN A 45 30.50 5.69 -18.67
CA GLN A 45 30.28 6.27 -20.00
C GLN A 45 30.86 7.66 -20.13
N ASP A 46 30.65 8.52 -19.15
CA ASP A 46 31.16 9.90 -19.11
C ASP A 46 31.23 10.38 -17.64
N ALA A 47 32.49 10.54 -17.17
CA ALA A 47 32.76 11.00 -15.81
C ALA A 47 32.24 12.42 -15.50
N LYS A 48 31.86 13.21 -16.51
CA LYS A 48 31.37 14.58 -16.35
C LYS A 48 29.87 14.72 -16.65
N LYS A 49 29.21 13.65 -17.06
CA LYS A 49 27.78 13.68 -17.37
C LYS A 49 26.99 13.96 -16.11
N PRO A 50 26.18 15.02 -16.07
CA PRO A 50 25.28 15.24 -14.95
C PRO A 50 24.23 14.12 -14.91
N TRP A 51 23.80 13.77 -13.70
CA TRP A 51 22.79 12.74 -13.48
C TRP A 51 21.75 13.22 -12.47
N MET A 52 20.57 12.62 -12.54
CA MET A 52 19.50 12.77 -11.57
C MET A 52 18.97 11.38 -11.27
N LEU A 53 18.84 11.05 -10.00
CA LEU A 53 18.25 9.81 -9.53
C LEU A 53 17.03 10.12 -8.65
N TYR A 54 15.87 9.59 -9.02
CA TYR A 54 14.69 9.55 -8.18
C TYR A 54 14.57 8.15 -7.58
N TYR A 55 15.05 8.00 -6.33
CA TYR A 55 15.06 6.74 -5.59
C TYR A 55 13.81 6.67 -4.72
N SER A 56 12.81 5.90 -5.16
CA SER A 56 11.53 5.70 -4.48
C SER A 56 11.39 4.26 -4.01
N THR A 57 11.71 4.01 -2.76
CA THR A 57 11.53 2.70 -2.13
C THR A 57 10.08 2.46 -1.73
N GLY A 58 9.65 1.19 -1.64
CA GLY A 58 8.34 0.80 -1.10
C GLY A 58 8.22 0.92 0.43
N CYS A 59 9.32 1.12 1.12
CA CYS A 59 9.36 1.32 2.57
C CYS A 59 9.02 2.81 2.90
N ALA A 60 8.17 3.08 3.89
CA ALA A 60 7.64 2.19 4.92
C ALA A 60 6.15 1.83 4.71
N HIS A 61 5.68 1.74 3.47
CA HIS A 61 4.31 1.31 3.19
C HIS A 61 4.12 -0.18 3.52
N ALA A 62 2.93 -0.56 3.99
CA ALA A 62 2.56 -1.96 4.15
C ALA A 62 2.54 -2.71 2.79
N PRO A 63 2.77 -4.04 2.80
CA PRO A 63 3.06 -4.87 3.95
C PRO A 63 4.47 -4.61 4.52
N HIS A 64 4.58 -4.59 5.85
CA HIS A 64 5.85 -4.36 6.52
C HIS A 64 6.72 -5.61 6.47
N HIS A 65 7.36 -5.83 5.34
CA HIS A 65 8.21 -6.99 5.09
C HIS A 65 9.67 -6.67 5.40
N VAL A 66 10.26 -7.42 6.31
CA VAL A 66 11.69 -7.35 6.62
C VAL A 66 12.19 -8.66 7.22
N ALA A 67 13.44 -9.01 6.96
CA ALA A 67 14.06 -10.18 7.56
C ALA A 67 14.05 -10.09 9.10
N LYS A 68 13.77 -11.22 9.76
CA LYS A 68 13.68 -11.34 11.22
C LYS A 68 14.82 -10.65 11.96
N ALA A 69 16.04 -10.73 11.43
CA ALA A 69 17.23 -10.13 12.04
C ALA A 69 17.12 -8.60 12.21
N TRP A 70 16.42 -7.91 11.32
CA TRP A 70 16.17 -6.47 11.45
C TRP A 70 15.12 -6.19 12.51
N ALA A 71 14.00 -6.89 12.49
CA ALA A 71 12.93 -6.72 13.47
C ALA A 71 13.43 -7.03 14.91
N ASP A 72 14.27 -8.05 15.08
CA ASP A 72 14.78 -8.49 16.37
C ASP A 72 15.74 -7.49 17.04
N LYS A 73 16.31 -6.54 16.30
CA LYS A 73 17.07 -5.41 16.89
C LYS A 73 16.21 -4.57 17.82
N TYR A 74 14.90 -4.58 17.59
CA TYR A 74 13.93 -3.77 18.33
C TYR A 74 13.15 -4.56 19.38
N ARG A 75 13.50 -5.83 19.59
CA ARG A 75 12.79 -6.71 20.54
C ARG A 75 12.65 -6.07 21.91
N GLY A 76 11.41 -5.99 22.39
CA GLY A 76 11.05 -5.42 23.70
C GLY A 76 11.12 -3.90 23.81
N GLN A 77 11.50 -3.18 22.75
CA GLN A 77 11.60 -1.71 22.80
C GLN A 77 10.21 -1.04 22.81
N PHE A 78 9.16 -1.73 22.39
CA PHE A 78 7.80 -1.22 22.29
C PHE A 78 6.84 -1.76 23.37
N ASP A 79 7.35 -2.55 24.32
CA ASP A 79 6.53 -3.12 25.41
C ASP A 79 5.90 -2.07 26.31
N LYS A 80 6.47 -0.87 26.35
CA LYS A 80 5.93 0.29 27.10
C LYS A 80 4.72 0.96 26.41
N GLY A 81 4.46 0.60 25.17
CA GLY A 81 3.34 1.06 24.37
C GLY A 81 3.46 2.48 23.78
N TRP A 82 2.44 2.82 23.00
CA TRP A 82 2.41 4.05 22.21
C TRP A 82 2.28 5.33 23.03
N ASP A 83 1.55 5.31 24.16
CA ASP A 83 1.41 6.50 25.00
C ASP A 83 2.79 6.94 25.54
N ARG A 84 3.54 5.98 26.08
CA ARG A 84 4.90 6.24 26.58
C ARG A 84 5.88 6.59 25.47
N LEU A 85 5.78 5.95 24.31
CA LEU A 85 6.61 6.26 23.16
C LEU A 85 6.45 7.72 22.72
N ARG A 86 5.21 8.24 22.70
CA ARG A 86 4.93 9.66 22.36
C ARG A 86 5.62 10.62 23.31
N GLU A 87 5.53 10.39 24.62
CA GLU A 87 6.19 11.24 25.65
C GLU A 87 7.72 11.24 25.48
N GLU A 88 8.30 10.05 25.32
CA GLU A 88 9.73 9.89 25.14
C GLU A 88 10.22 10.51 23.82
N THR A 89 9.42 10.40 22.76
CA THR A 89 9.73 10.98 21.44
C THR A 89 9.72 12.50 21.49
N LEU A 90 8.69 13.14 22.04
CA LEU A 90 8.66 14.60 22.17
C LEU A 90 9.83 15.11 23.02
N THR A 91 10.15 14.39 24.10
CA THR A 91 11.30 14.73 24.95
C THR A 91 12.62 14.72 24.17
N ARG A 92 12.83 13.71 23.31
CA ARG A 92 14.00 13.63 22.42
C ARG A 92 14.01 14.71 21.35
N GLN A 93 12.86 14.97 20.72
CA GLN A 93 12.71 16.00 19.69
C GLN A 93 13.08 17.40 20.24
N LYS A 94 12.59 17.75 21.43
CA LYS A 94 12.97 19.00 22.14
C LYS A 94 14.47 19.07 22.43
N LYS A 95 15.04 17.99 22.95
CA LYS A 95 16.47 17.91 23.24
C LYS A 95 17.36 18.06 21.99
N LEU A 96 16.91 17.54 20.86
CA LEU A 96 17.59 17.64 19.57
C LEU A 96 17.35 18.98 18.86
N GLY A 97 16.42 19.80 19.36
CA GLY A 97 16.04 21.07 18.74
C GLY A 97 15.29 20.91 17.41
N ILE A 98 14.66 19.75 17.20
CA ILE A 98 13.86 19.47 15.98
C ILE A 98 12.49 20.15 16.09
N VAL A 99 11.97 20.28 17.31
CA VAL A 99 10.73 20.98 17.61
C VAL A 99 11.00 22.10 18.62
N PRO A 100 10.19 23.19 18.64
CA PRO A 100 10.28 24.23 19.66
C PRO A 100 10.16 23.65 21.08
N MET A 101 10.81 24.31 22.04
CA MET A 101 10.84 23.85 23.44
C MET A 101 9.47 23.90 24.13
N ASP A 102 8.62 24.79 23.71
CA ASP A 102 7.24 24.99 24.17
C ASP A 102 6.21 24.10 23.49
N THR A 103 6.60 23.30 22.48
CA THR A 103 5.69 22.38 21.78
C THR A 103 4.92 21.50 22.76
N GLU A 104 3.61 21.51 22.66
CA GLU A 104 2.73 20.65 23.44
C GLU A 104 2.57 19.27 22.79
N LEU A 105 2.45 18.23 23.62
CA LEU A 105 2.06 16.91 23.17
C LEU A 105 0.54 16.88 22.97
N THR A 106 0.10 16.70 21.73
CA THR A 106 -1.33 16.58 21.45
C THR A 106 -1.95 15.37 22.15
N GLN A 107 -3.22 15.49 22.52
CA GLN A 107 -3.93 14.39 23.17
C GLN A 107 -4.12 13.20 22.23
N ARG A 108 -4.10 12.00 22.81
CA ARG A 108 -4.49 10.80 22.07
C ARG A 108 -6.00 10.87 21.80
N PRO A 109 -6.47 10.76 20.55
CA PRO A 109 -7.89 10.66 20.25
C PRO A 109 -8.56 9.53 21.03
N ASP A 110 -9.80 9.76 21.51
CA ASP A 110 -10.58 8.76 22.27
C ASP A 110 -10.82 7.47 21.49
N LEU A 111 -10.74 7.55 20.17
CA LEU A 111 -10.83 6.41 19.25
C LEU A 111 -9.75 5.35 19.50
N PHE A 112 -8.56 5.74 19.96
CA PHE A 112 -7.49 4.81 20.26
C PHE A 112 -7.54 4.37 21.72
N PRO A 113 -7.46 3.07 22.01
CA PRO A 113 -7.34 2.59 23.38
C PRO A 113 -6.04 3.07 24.02
N SER A 114 -6.02 3.24 25.34
CA SER A 114 -4.76 3.40 26.05
C SER A 114 -4.01 2.06 26.07
N TRP A 115 -2.67 2.11 26.01
CA TRP A 115 -1.87 0.89 26.08
C TRP A 115 -2.15 0.04 27.31
N ASP A 116 -2.38 0.69 28.46
CA ASP A 116 -2.64 0.01 29.72
C ASP A 116 -3.99 -0.72 29.76
N SER A 117 -4.95 -0.33 28.90
CA SER A 117 -6.25 -0.98 28.81
C SER A 117 -6.26 -2.28 27.99
N LEU A 118 -5.17 -2.56 27.27
CA LEU A 118 -5.05 -3.73 26.40
C LEU A 118 -4.79 -5.00 27.19
N ASN A 119 -5.29 -6.14 26.67
CA ASN A 119 -4.96 -7.46 27.19
C ASN A 119 -3.56 -7.94 26.74
N ASP A 120 -3.11 -9.09 27.25
CA ASP A 120 -1.77 -9.61 26.97
C ASP A 120 -1.59 -10.03 25.50
N ALA A 121 -2.62 -10.57 24.85
CA ALA A 121 -2.58 -10.95 23.43
C ALA A 121 -2.40 -9.72 22.54
N GLU A 122 -3.17 -8.67 22.79
CA GLU A 122 -3.08 -7.39 22.10
C GLU A 122 -1.69 -6.77 22.28
N LYS A 123 -1.18 -6.67 23.50
CA LYS A 123 0.16 -6.14 23.78
C LYS A 123 1.26 -6.92 23.06
N THR A 124 1.17 -8.26 23.08
CA THR A 124 2.12 -9.13 22.39
C THR A 124 2.13 -8.88 20.88
N LEU A 125 0.95 -8.90 20.27
CA LEU A 125 0.82 -8.70 18.82
C LEU A 125 1.27 -7.30 18.40
N TYR A 126 0.77 -6.27 19.09
CA TYR A 126 1.02 -4.88 18.70
C TYR A 126 2.48 -4.46 18.91
N ALA A 127 3.13 -4.92 19.98
CA ALA A 127 4.55 -4.68 20.19
C ALA A 127 5.36 -5.29 19.04
N ARG A 128 5.07 -6.54 18.63
CA ARG A 128 5.76 -7.19 17.53
C ARG A 128 5.51 -6.53 16.18
N GLN A 129 4.29 -6.08 15.91
CA GLN A 129 3.98 -5.30 14.69
C GLN A 129 4.90 -4.06 14.59
N MET A 130 5.09 -3.35 15.70
CA MET A 130 5.95 -2.15 15.71
C MET A 130 7.44 -2.47 15.62
N GLU A 131 7.90 -3.58 16.21
CA GLU A 131 9.28 -4.09 16.05
C GLU A 131 9.58 -4.38 14.56
N VAL A 132 8.65 -5.03 13.87
CA VAL A 132 8.76 -5.32 12.43
C VAL A 132 8.83 -4.03 11.62
N PHE A 133 7.94 -3.07 11.89
CA PHE A 133 7.95 -1.77 11.22
C PHE A 133 9.26 -1.00 11.46
N ALA A 134 9.77 -0.99 12.68
CA ALA A 134 11.03 -0.33 13.01
C ALA A 134 12.22 -0.97 12.28
N GLY A 135 12.28 -2.30 12.24
CA GLY A 135 13.30 -3.03 11.49
C GLY A 135 13.21 -2.79 9.98
N TYR A 136 11.99 -2.70 9.44
CA TYR A 136 11.76 -2.37 8.03
C TYR A 136 12.22 -0.94 7.71
N SER A 137 11.92 0.01 8.58
CA SER A 137 12.38 1.39 8.46
C SER A 137 13.90 1.52 8.54
N GLU A 138 14.55 0.82 9.47
CA GLU A 138 16.02 0.81 9.58
C GLU A 138 16.68 0.19 8.35
N ASN A 139 16.11 -0.88 7.78
CA ASN A 139 16.63 -1.46 6.53
C ASN A 139 16.56 -0.46 5.36
N ALA A 140 15.49 0.33 5.26
CA ALA A 140 15.38 1.35 4.22
C ALA A 140 16.44 2.45 4.39
N ASP A 141 16.64 2.93 5.60
CA ASP A 141 17.66 3.92 5.92
C ASP A 141 19.08 3.38 5.65
N TRP A 142 19.33 2.12 5.98
CA TRP A 142 20.59 1.44 5.64
C TRP A 142 20.83 1.38 4.13
N ASN A 143 19.80 1.09 3.34
CA ASN A 143 19.88 1.09 1.88
C ASN A 143 20.16 2.48 1.30
N VAL A 144 19.57 3.53 1.87
CA VAL A 144 19.93 4.92 1.53
C VAL A 144 21.41 5.19 1.86
N GLY A 145 21.90 4.72 3.00
CA GLY A 145 23.32 4.79 3.36
C GLY A 145 24.21 4.17 2.30
N ARG A 146 23.92 2.95 1.82
CA ARG A 146 24.68 2.28 0.75
C ARG A 146 24.73 3.11 -0.55
N LEU A 147 23.59 3.73 -0.90
CA LEU A 147 23.52 4.58 -2.08
C LEU A 147 24.41 5.83 -1.93
N LEU A 148 24.40 6.47 -0.77
CA LEU A 148 25.24 7.62 -0.46
C LEU A 148 26.72 7.26 -0.44
N ASP A 149 27.09 6.11 0.13
CA ASP A 149 28.45 5.58 0.11
C ASP A 149 28.95 5.40 -1.34
N ALA A 150 28.12 4.88 -2.24
CA ALA A 150 28.47 4.73 -3.65
C ALA A 150 28.68 6.09 -4.34
N VAL A 151 27.87 7.10 -4.00
CA VAL A 151 28.04 8.48 -4.52
C VAL A 151 29.34 9.10 -3.98
N GLU A 152 29.70 8.84 -2.72
CA GLU A 152 30.98 9.27 -2.12
C GLU A 152 32.18 8.60 -2.76
N GLU A 153 32.13 7.27 -2.97
CA GLU A 153 33.18 6.50 -3.65
C GLU A 153 33.44 6.98 -5.09
N MET A 154 32.41 7.45 -5.78
CA MET A 154 32.54 8.07 -7.10
C MET A 154 33.14 9.49 -7.05
N GLY A 155 33.32 10.08 -5.86
CA GLY A 155 33.82 11.44 -5.66
C GLY A 155 32.80 12.54 -5.97
N ASP A 156 31.52 12.21 -6.02
CA ASP A 156 30.45 13.14 -6.41
C ASP A 156 29.68 13.74 -5.24
N LEU A 157 29.79 13.16 -4.03
CA LEU A 157 28.97 13.52 -2.88
C LEU A 157 28.99 15.00 -2.57
N ASP A 158 30.17 15.62 -2.61
CA ASP A 158 30.33 17.04 -2.30
C ASP A 158 29.57 17.96 -3.25
N ASN A 159 29.39 17.54 -4.52
CA ASN A 159 28.67 18.29 -5.54
C ASN A 159 27.31 17.67 -5.91
N THR A 160 26.72 16.92 -5.02
CA THR A 160 25.37 16.33 -5.19
C THR A 160 24.38 17.02 -4.26
N LEU A 161 23.29 17.54 -4.83
CA LEU A 161 22.14 18.01 -4.08
C LEU A 161 21.26 16.80 -3.74
N ILE A 162 21.05 16.54 -2.46
CA ILE A 162 20.31 15.40 -1.93
C ILE A 162 19.06 15.90 -1.20
N PHE A 163 17.91 15.39 -1.59
CA PHE A 163 16.66 15.49 -0.81
C PHE A 163 16.38 14.12 -0.22
N TYR A 164 16.36 14.01 1.10
CA TYR A 164 15.93 12.81 1.79
C TYR A 164 14.60 13.09 2.49
N ILE A 165 13.52 12.59 1.89
CA ILE A 165 12.15 12.78 2.35
C ILE A 165 11.69 11.46 2.95
N TRP A 166 11.42 11.46 4.26
CA TRP A 166 10.95 10.29 4.96
C TRP A 166 9.42 10.27 4.98
N GLY A 167 8.85 9.52 4.02
CA GLY A 167 7.40 9.48 3.80
C GLY A 167 6.88 10.63 2.94
N ASP A 168 5.84 10.36 2.19
CA ASP A 168 5.12 11.30 1.32
C ASP A 168 3.84 11.84 1.99
N ASN A 169 3.43 11.21 3.07
CA ASN A 169 2.28 11.53 3.92
C ASN A 169 2.56 11.01 5.34
N GLY A 170 1.67 11.30 6.28
CA GLY A 170 1.80 10.80 7.66
C GLY A 170 1.79 9.28 7.75
N ALA A 171 2.22 8.76 8.88
CA ALA A 171 2.25 7.33 9.15
C ALA A 171 0.87 6.69 8.94
N SER A 172 0.84 5.48 8.35
CA SER A 172 -0.39 4.85 7.90
C SER A 172 -1.27 4.39 9.04
N MET A 173 -2.52 4.86 9.04
CA MET A 173 -3.55 4.44 10.00
C MET A 173 -4.44 3.32 9.42
N GLU A 174 -4.12 2.79 8.24
CA GLU A 174 -4.94 1.85 7.50
C GLU A 174 -5.00 0.46 8.13
N GLY A 175 -4.06 0.14 9.04
CA GLY A 175 -4.04 -1.13 9.76
C GLY A 175 -5.18 -1.34 10.77
N THR A 176 -6.17 -0.44 10.83
CA THR A 176 -7.26 -0.48 11.80
C THR A 176 -6.78 -0.33 13.25
N LEU A 177 -7.66 -0.51 14.24
CA LEU A 177 -7.28 -0.45 15.66
C LEU A 177 -6.34 -1.58 16.08
N ILE A 178 -6.35 -2.69 15.36
CA ILE A 178 -5.75 -3.97 15.77
C ILE A 178 -4.45 -4.24 15.01
N GLY A 179 -4.29 -3.62 13.84
CA GLY A 179 -3.30 -4.05 12.88
C GLY A 179 -3.71 -5.36 12.20
N SER A 180 -2.82 -5.92 11.40
CA SER A 180 -3.09 -7.19 10.74
C SER A 180 -1.81 -8.00 10.54
N PHE A 181 -1.90 -9.31 10.61
CA PHE A 181 -0.85 -10.20 10.15
C PHE A 181 -0.85 -10.33 8.62
N ASN A 182 -2.00 -10.03 8.01
CA ASN A 182 -2.22 -10.02 6.57
C ASN A 182 -3.21 -8.89 6.22
N GLU A 183 -2.73 -7.82 5.60
CA GLU A 183 -3.54 -6.65 5.27
C GLU A 183 -4.69 -6.97 4.29
N MET A 184 -4.59 -8.05 3.52
CA MET A 184 -5.69 -8.47 2.65
C MET A 184 -6.95 -8.81 3.42
N THR A 185 -6.85 -9.16 4.72
CA THR A 185 -8.03 -9.40 5.56
C THR A 185 -8.87 -8.13 5.72
N PHE A 186 -8.30 -7.07 6.24
CA PHE A 186 -9.07 -5.83 6.46
C PHE A 186 -9.44 -5.11 5.15
N LEU A 187 -8.61 -5.19 4.11
CA LEU A 187 -8.92 -4.65 2.78
C LEU A 187 -10.13 -5.36 2.14
N ASN A 188 -10.42 -6.57 2.56
CA ASN A 188 -11.63 -7.32 2.21
C ASN A 188 -12.72 -7.26 3.31
N GLY A 189 -12.52 -6.45 4.36
CA GLY A 189 -13.43 -6.20 5.45
C GLY A 189 -13.50 -7.31 6.50
N LEU A 190 -12.59 -8.27 6.48
CA LEU A 190 -12.46 -9.27 7.54
C LEU A 190 -11.58 -8.72 8.66
N VAL A 191 -12.19 -8.36 9.78
CA VAL A 191 -11.47 -7.92 10.99
C VAL A 191 -11.29 -9.13 11.91
N LEU A 192 -10.04 -9.42 12.27
CA LEU A 192 -9.66 -10.49 13.18
C LEU A 192 -9.10 -9.87 14.46
N ASP A 193 -9.58 -10.33 15.62
CA ASP A 193 -9.01 -9.90 16.91
C ASP A 193 -7.57 -10.42 17.11
N ALA A 194 -6.90 -9.95 18.15
CA ALA A 194 -5.50 -10.29 18.40
C ALA A 194 -5.29 -11.79 18.66
N GLU A 195 -6.20 -12.45 19.35
CA GLU A 195 -6.12 -13.89 19.64
C GLU A 195 -6.28 -14.73 18.38
N GLN A 196 -7.23 -14.35 17.51
CA GLN A 196 -7.44 -14.99 16.21
C GLN A 196 -6.21 -14.83 15.30
N GLN A 197 -5.62 -13.63 15.27
CA GLN A 197 -4.41 -13.38 14.49
C GLN A 197 -3.23 -14.19 15.03
N LEU A 198 -2.99 -14.20 16.33
CA LEU A 198 -1.89 -14.98 16.94
C LEU A 198 -2.03 -16.48 16.64
N LYS A 199 -3.25 -17.02 16.70
CA LYS A 199 -3.50 -18.41 16.34
C LYS A 199 -3.15 -18.71 14.89
N LEU A 200 -3.48 -17.83 13.95
CA LEU A 200 -3.12 -17.99 12.53
C LEU A 200 -1.59 -17.83 12.32
N ILE A 201 -0.98 -16.87 13.00
CA ILE A 201 0.48 -16.66 12.95
C ILE A 201 1.24 -17.88 13.44
N ASP A 202 0.71 -18.63 14.43
CA ASP A 202 1.33 -19.86 14.90
C ASP A 202 1.45 -20.93 13.81
N GLU A 203 0.52 -20.98 12.85
CA GLU A 203 0.58 -21.88 11.68
C GLU A 203 1.70 -21.49 10.70
N TYR A 204 2.19 -20.25 10.76
CA TYR A 204 3.28 -19.74 9.94
C TYR A 204 4.64 -19.70 10.65
N GLY A 205 4.75 -20.25 11.86
CA GLY A 205 5.99 -20.33 12.61
C GLY A 205 6.06 -19.44 13.86
N GLY A 206 4.90 -18.98 14.33
CA GLY A 206 4.74 -18.16 15.53
C GLY A 206 5.00 -16.68 15.30
N ILE A 207 4.95 -15.90 16.37
CA ILE A 207 5.06 -14.43 16.34
C ILE A 207 6.35 -13.92 15.65
N GLU A 208 7.38 -14.76 15.61
CA GLU A 208 8.64 -14.49 14.95
C GLU A 208 8.54 -14.47 13.41
N ALA A 209 7.50 -15.09 12.85
CA ALA A 209 7.27 -15.13 11.41
C ALA A 209 6.67 -13.82 10.88
N LEU A 210 6.18 -12.94 11.77
CA LEU A 210 5.59 -11.67 11.36
C LEU A 210 6.64 -10.78 10.67
N GLY A 211 6.32 -10.28 9.49
CA GLY A 211 7.22 -9.53 8.61
C GLY A 211 8.00 -10.40 7.63
N GLY A 212 7.94 -11.74 7.77
CA GLY A 212 8.52 -12.68 6.84
C GLY A 212 7.63 -12.95 5.62
N ILE A 213 8.10 -13.83 4.74
CA ILE A 213 7.48 -14.14 3.44
C ILE A 213 6.03 -14.66 3.55
N HIS A 214 5.67 -15.28 4.67
CA HIS A 214 4.36 -15.89 4.86
C HIS A 214 3.33 -14.96 5.55
N THR A 215 3.68 -13.72 5.78
CA THR A 215 2.78 -12.73 6.39
C THR A 215 2.83 -11.42 5.61
N ALA A 216 1.79 -10.63 5.67
CA ALA A 216 1.73 -9.32 5.04
C ALA A 216 1.22 -8.27 6.05
N PRO A 217 2.04 -7.95 7.07
CA PRO A 217 1.57 -7.24 8.25
C PRO A 217 1.41 -5.75 8.05
N HIS A 218 0.49 -5.21 8.82
CA HIS A 218 0.33 -3.78 9.09
C HIS A 218 0.20 -3.57 10.59
N TYR A 219 0.78 -2.52 11.16
CA TYR A 219 0.66 -2.21 12.59
C TYR A 219 -0.70 -1.57 12.93
N ALA A 220 -1.06 -1.60 14.22
CA ALA A 220 -2.25 -0.93 14.76
C ALA A 220 -2.15 0.60 14.62
N SER A 221 -3.27 1.27 14.29
CA SER A 221 -3.32 2.73 14.00
C SER A 221 -2.79 3.61 15.13
N ALA A 222 -2.86 3.16 16.38
CA ALA A 222 -2.29 3.91 17.50
C ALA A 222 -0.76 4.03 17.42
N TRP A 223 -0.07 3.08 16.78
CA TRP A 223 1.35 3.21 16.46
C TRP A 223 1.63 4.26 15.39
N ALA A 224 0.75 4.37 14.38
CA ALA A 224 0.84 5.45 13.40
C ALA A 224 0.75 6.82 14.07
N HIS A 225 -0.23 7.00 14.96
CA HIS A 225 -0.36 8.23 15.75
C HIS A 225 0.89 8.49 16.62
N ALA A 226 1.48 7.45 17.20
CA ALA A 226 2.74 7.60 17.94
C ALA A 226 3.92 7.97 17.02
N GLY A 227 3.97 7.42 15.80
CA GLY A 227 4.98 7.76 14.79
C GLY A 227 4.90 9.21 14.31
N ASN A 228 3.73 9.84 14.37
CA ASN A 228 3.50 11.23 13.98
C ASN A 228 3.67 12.24 15.12
N THR A 229 4.22 11.83 16.26
CA THR A 229 4.46 12.74 17.40
C THR A 229 5.26 13.99 17.00
N PRO A 230 4.86 15.22 17.40
CA PRO A 230 3.85 15.55 18.42
C PRO A 230 2.43 15.78 17.86
N PHE A 231 2.23 15.59 16.57
CA PHE A 231 1.02 15.97 15.83
C PHE A 231 -0.17 15.04 16.10
N GLN A 232 -1.35 15.52 15.71
CA GLN A 232 -2.58 14.74 15.70
C GLN A 232 -2.70 13.98 14.38
N TRP A 233 -3.37 12.82 14.42
CA TRP A 233 -3.74 12.00 13.26
C TRP A 233 -2.56 11.45 12.46
N GLY A 234 -2.78 11.11 11.20
CA GLY A 234 -1.85 10.46 10.30
C GLY A 234 -2.34 10.45 8.87
N LYS A 235 -1.85 9.52 8.07
CA LYS A 235 -2.20 9.33 6.65
C LYS A 235 -3.71 9.46 6.40
N GLN A 236 -4.09 10.05 5.27
CA GLN A 236 -5.45 10.38 4.83
C GLN A 236 -6.11 11.58 5.56
N MET A 237 -5.48 12.14 6.57
CA MET A 237 -5.99 13.30 7.31
C MET A 237 -5.29 14.58 6.87
N ALA A 238 -5.63 15.10 5.67
CA ALA A 238 -5.06 16.34 5.16
C ALA A 238 -5.33 17.57 6.04
N SER A 239 -6.30 17.45 6.96
CA SER A 239 -6.64 18.50 7.92
C SER A 239 -5.54 18.78 8.96
N HIS A 240 -4.79 17.76 9.35
CA HIS A 240 -3.84 17.86 10.46
C HIS A 240 -2.40 17.53 10.05
N LEU A 241 -1.45 18.14 10.75
CA LEU A 241 -0.02 17.99 10.47
C LEU A 241 0.48 16.56 10.61
N GLY A 242 -0.16 15.72 11.42
CA GLY A 242 0.18 14.28 11.45
C GLY A 242 -0.06 13.55 10.12
N GLY A 243 -0.95 14.08 9.28
CA GLY A 243 -1.22 13.56 7.93
C GLY A 243 -0.41 14.22 6.82
N THR A 244 0.15 15.41 7.05
CA THR A 244 0.73 16.25 6.00
C THR A 244 2.16 16.67 6.24
N ARG A 245 2.63 16.74 7.49
CA ARG A 245 3.97 17.22 7.82
C ARG A 245 4.95 16.08 7.97
N ASN A 246 5.83 15.92 6.99
CA ASN A 246 6.85 14.89 6.97
C ASN A 246 8.26 15.50 7.07
N PRO A 247 9.23 14.76 7.64
CA PRO A 247 10.60 15.25 7.71
C PRO A 247 11.27 15.23 6.34
N MET A 248 11.97 16.30 6.02
CA MET A 248 12.84 16.41 4.85
C MET A 248 14.23 16.87 5.27
N LEU A 249 15.26 16.18 4.81
CA LEU A 249 16.66 16.61 4.93
C LEU A 249 17.14 17.05 3.56
N VAL A 250 17.86 18.17 3.53
CA VAL A 250 18.49 18.67 2.32
C VAL A 250 19.99 18.77 2.56
N ALA A 251 20.79 18.14 1.71
CA ALA A 251 22.24 18.17 1.80
C ALA A 251 22.88 18.51 0.46
N TRP A 252 23.86 19.37 0.49
CA TRP A 252 24.75 19.68 -0.63
C TRP A 252 26.07 20.22 -0.06
N PRO A 253 27.03 19.37 0.26
CA PRO A 253 28.20 19.75 1.04
C PRO A 253 28.95 20.95 0.53
N ASN A 254 29.17 21.08 -0.78
CA ASN A 254 29.86 22.23 -1.38
C ASN A 254 29.06 23.54 -1.36
N ARG A 255 27.74 23.51 -1.14
CA ARG A 255 26.87 24.67 -1.30
C ARG A 255 26.16 25.08 0.00
N ILE A 256 25.67 24.10 0.78
CA ILE A 256 24.93 24.35 2.02
C ILE A 256 25.91 24.23 3.19
N THR A 257 26.48 25.36 3.60
CA THR A 257 27.46 25.39 4.69
C THR A 257 26.84 25.64 6.06
N GLN A 258 25.67 26.26 6.11
CA GLN A 258 24.91 26.50 7.33
C GLN A 258 24.01 25.30 7.65
N ARG A 259 24.40 24.53 8.64
CA ARG A 259 23.60 23.41 9.14
C ARG A 259 22.50 23.88 10.07
N GLY A 260 21.45 23.08 10.24
CA GLY A 260 20.37 23.30 11.21
C GLY A 260 18.98 23.27 10.59
N VAL A 261 17.99 23.43 11.44
CA VAL A 261 16.58 23.40 11.06
C VAL A 261 16.22 24.65 10.24
N ARG A 262 15.36 24.47 9.27
CA ARG A 262 14.67 25.54 8.53
C ARG A 262 13.20 25.54 8.95
N THR A 263 12.66 26.70 9.25
CA THR A 263 11.29 26.84 9.78
C THR A 263 10.31 27.42 8.75
N GLN A 264 10.81 27.86 7.60
CA GLN A 264 9.98 28.31 6.50
C GLN A 264 9.05 27.20 6.03
N PHE A 265 7.80 27.56 5.75
CA PHE A 265 6.87 26.60 5.14
C PHE A 265 7.41 26.13 3.78
N THR A 266 7.40 24.84 3.58
CA THR A 266 7.72 24.17 2.30
C THR A 266 6.74 23.05 2.03
N HIS A 267 6.50 22.78 0.76
CA HIS A 267 5.65 21.69 0.30
C HIS A 267 6.42 20.80 -0.68
N CYS A 268 6.02 19.54 -0.87
CA CYS A 268 6.73 18.64 -1.80
C CYS A 268 6.74 19.16 -3.25
N ILE A 269 5.74 19.98 -3.64
CA ILE A 269 5.73 20.64 -4.96
C ILE A 269 6.87 21.66 -5.16
N ASP A 270 7.51 22.10 -4.08
CA ASP A 270 8.62 23.08 -4.13
C ASP A 270 9.95 22.46 -4.56
N VAL A 271 10.05 21.13 -4.47
CA VAL A 271 11.28 20.39 -4.85
C VAL A 271 11.57 20.57 -6.34
N GLY A 272 10.56 20.48 -7.19
CA GLY A 272 10.72 20.65 -8.65
C GLY A 272 11.29 22.02 -9.03
N PRO A 273 10.65 23.14 -8.66
CA PRO A 273 11.18 24.49 -8.89
C PRO A 273 12.57 24.72 -8.28
N THR A 274 12.85 24.14 -7.11
CA THR A 274 14.18 24.21 -6.47
C THR A 274 15.25 23.53 -7.31
N ILE A 275 14.98 22.34 -7.85
CA ILE A 275 15.89 21.65 -8.75
C ILE A 275 16.13 22.48 -10.02
N LEU A 276 15.06 22.99 -10.65
CA LEU A 276 15.19 23.82 -11.87
C LEU A 276 16.04 25.07 -11.64
N GLU A 277 15.85 25.77 -10.53
CA GLU A 277 16.67 26.93 -10.15
C GLU A 277 18.15 26.55 -9.98
N VAL A 278 18.42 25.45 -9.25
CA VAL A 278 19.79 24.97 -8.99
C VAL A 278 20.52 24.61 -10.28
N VAL A 279 19.85 23.94 -11.22
CA VAL A 279 20.48 23.53 -12.49
C VAL A 279 20.43 24.63 -13.56
N GLY A 280 19.77 25.76 -13.27
CA GLY A 280 19.67 26.91 -14.20
C GLY A 280 18.77 26.63 -15.41
N ILE A 281 17.81 25.72 -15.31
CA ILE A 281 16.85 25.41 -16.37
C ILE A 281 15.55 26.15 -16.08
N PRO A 282 15.06 26.96 -17.00
CA PRO A 282 13.78 27.64 -16.83
C PRO A 282 12.63 26.61 -16.85
N GLU A 283 11.55 26.93 -16.13
CA GLU A 283 10.33 26.14 -16.18
C GLU A 283 9.85 25.95 -17.64
N PRO A 284 9.60 24.70 -18.07
CA PRO A 284 9.21 24.43 -19.44
C PRO A 284 7.77 24.87 -19.70
N LYS A 285 7.56 25.80 -20.60
CA LYS A 285 6.21 26.23 -21.03
C LYS A 285 5.58 25.27 -22.03
N ARG A 286 6.38 24.43 -22.67
CA ARG A 286 5.95 23.48 -23.70
C ARG A 286 6.81 22.23 -23.68
N VAL A 287 6.18 21.05 -23.64
CA VAL A 287 6.86 19.74 -23.73
C VAL A 287 6.20 18.95 -24.85
N ASP A 288 6.97 18.44 -25.80
CA ASP A 288 6.50 17.66 -26.95
C ASP A 288 5.34 18.35 -27.72
N GLY A 289 5.38 19.68 -27.78
CA GLY A 289 4.35 20.47 -28.45
C GLY A 289 3.10 20.78 -27.62
N ILE A 290 3.00 20.23 -26.42
CA ILE A 290 1.89 20.44 -25.48
C ILE A 290 2.24 21.58 -24.52
N GLU A 291 1.34 22.56 -24.40
CA GLU A 291 1.46 23.65 -23.44
C GLU A 291 1.31 23.11 -22.02
N GLN A 292 2.20 23.54 -21.11
CA GLN A 292 2.25 23.08 -19.73
C GLN A 292 1.51 24.06 -18.81
N GLU A 293 0.79 23.53 -17.81
CA GLU A 293 0.32 24.33 -16.69
C GLU A 293 1.52 24.83 -15.87
N PRO A 294 1.51 26.06 -15.35
CA PRO A 294 2.57 26.58 -14.49
C PRO A 294 2.74 25.73 -13.23
N MET A 295 3.98 25.63 -12.74
CA MET A 295 4.23 24.98 -11.45
C MET A 295 3.72 25.87 -10.30
N ASP A 296 2.93 25.30 -9.38
CA ASP A 296 2.43 26.01 -8.20
C ASP A 296 3.48 26.09 -7.07
N GLY A 297 4.54 25.29 -7.13
CA GLY A 297 5.60 25.26 -6.12
C GLY A 297 6.51 26.49 -6.16
N THR A 298 7.13 26.77 -5.02
CA THR A 298 8.06 27.89 -4.83
C THR A 298 9.44 27.38 -4.47
N SER A 299 10.48 27.75 -5.23
CA SER A 299 11.85 27.37 -4.90
C SER A 299 12.29 27.86 -3.52
N PHE A 300 12.90 26.98 -2.75
CA PHE A 300 13.46 27.30 -1.43
C PHE A 300 15.00 27.35 -1.41
N VAL A 301 15.66 27.55 -2.56
CA VAL A 301 17.13 27.72 -2.65
C VAL A 301 17.62 28.82 -1.73
N TYR A 302 16.85 29.89 -1.52
CA TYR A 302 17.20 31.00 -0.62
C TYR A 302 17.48 30.54 0.82
N THR A 303 16.86 29.43 1.27
CA THR A 303 17.08 28.88 2.63
C THR A 303 18.45 28.19 2.77
N PHE A 304 19.14 27.92 1.67
CA PHE A 304 20.46 27.27 1.71
C PHE A 304 21.50 28.16 2.36
N ASP A 305 21.40 29.47 2.15
CA ASP A 305 22.32 30.48 2.64
C ASP A 305 21.79 31.26 3.83
N ASP A 306 20.46 31.33 4.01
CA ASP A 306 19.80 32.12 5.04
C ASP A 306 18.74 31.30 5.77
N ALA A 307 19.13 30.80 6.96
CA ALA A 307 18.22 30.03 7.81
C ALA A 307 17.03 30.85 8.33
N ASN A 308 17.14 32.18 8.35
CA ASN A 308 16.12 33.10 8.84
C ASN A 308 15.47 33.91 7.70
N GLY A 309 15.72 33.55 6.45
CA GLY A 309 15.12 34.20 5.29
C GLY A 309 13.59 34.22 5.39
N GLU A 310 12.98 35.29 4.88
CA GLU A 310 11.53 35.42 4.87
C GLU A 310 10.90 34.29 4.06
N GLU A 311 9.79 33.73 4.59
CA GLU A 311 9.03 32.67 3.94
C GLU A 311 8.48 33.14 2.59
N ARG A 312 8.68 32.34 1.55
CA ARG A 312 8.23 32.65 0.19
C ARG A 312 7.00 31.85 -0.24
N HIS A 313 6.82 30.63 0.28
CA HIS A 313 5.62 29.82 0.05
C HIS A 313 4.62 30.13 1.16
N THR A 314 3.73 31.07 0.90
CA THR A 314 2.88 31.66 1.94
C THR A 314 1.42 31.19 1.92
N VAL A 315 1.02 30.44 0.89
CA VAL A 315 -0.35 29.96 0.69
C VAL A 315 -0.33 28.55 0.12
N GLN A 316 -1.00 27.60 0.76
CA GLN A 316 -1.14 26.23 0.29
C GLN A 316 -2.47 25.62 0.73
N TYR A 317 -3.22 25.05 -0.20
CA TYR A 317 -4.37 24.19 0.12
C TYR A 317 -3.96 22.72 0.22
N PHE A 318 -4.74 21.97 0.98
CA PHE A 318 -4.62 20.52 1.10
C PHE A 318 -6.00 19.88 0.99
N GLU A 319 -6.04 18.71 0.35
CA GLU A 319 -7.25 17.88 0.29
C GLU A 319 -6.88 16.42 0.04
N VAL A 320 -7.48 15.52 0.80
CA VAL A 320 -7.55 14.10 0.50
C VAL A 320 -8.85 13.51 1.03
N MET A 321 -9.63 12.89 0.16
CA MET A 321 -10.88 12.17 0.51
C MET A 321 -11.86 13.01 1.34
N GLY A 322 -11.92 14.33 1.13
CA GLY A 322 -12.78 15.27 1.86
C GLY A 322 -12.16 15.90 3.09
N SER A 323 -11.09 15.32 3.65
CA SER A 323 -10.28 15.96 4.70
C SER A 323 -9.44 17.06 4.07
N ARG A 324 -9.47 18.28 4.63
CA ARG A 324 -8.91 19.45 3.95
C ARG A 324 -8.33 20.49 4.88
N ALA A 325 -7.42 21.29 4.36
CA ALA A 325 -6.84 22.40 5.08
C ALA A 325 -6.39 23.54 4.16
N MET A 326 -6.23 24.71 4.74
CA MET A 326 -5.70 25.93 4.13
C MET A 326 -4.63 26.53 5.02
N TYR A 327 -3.40 26.61 4.48
CA TYR A 327 -2.30 27.34 5.06
C TYR A 327 -2.21 28.75 4.48
N LYS A 328 -2.05 29.76 5.32
CA LYS A 328 -1.71 31.12 4.89
C LYS A 328 -0.94 31.87 5.96
N ASN A 329 0.34 32.19 5.68
CA ASN A 329 1.17 33.02 6.57
C ASN A 329 1.17 32.55 8.04
N GLY A 330 1.40 31.27 8.28
CA GLY A 330 1.40 30.65 9.61
C GLY A 330 0.03 30.24 10.14
N TRP A 331 -1.07 30.72 9.57
CA TRP A 331 -2.40 30.28 9.93
C TRP A 331 -2.77 28.99 9.20
N TRP A 332 -3.45 28.09 9.90
CA TRP A 332 -3.92 26.82 9.40
C TRP A 332 -5.40 26.63 9.76
N ALA A 333 -6.28 26.69 8.75
CA ALA A 333 -7.69 26.35 8.93
C ALA A 333 -7.94 24.96 8.33
N CYS A 334 -8.69 24.12 9.03
CA CYS A 334 -8.88 22.75 8.55
C CYS A 334 -10.24 22.17 8.92
N ALA A 335 -10.68 21.18 8.11
CA ALA A 335 -11.86 20.39 8.39
C ALA A 335 -11.55 18.90 8.19
N ARG A 336 -11.77 18.11 9.21
CA ARG A 336 -11.66 16.66 9.19
C ARG A 336 -13.04 16.05 8.95
N LEU A 337 -13.11 15.02 8.11
CA LEU A 337 -14.31 14.19 8.08
C LEU A 337 -14.49 13.48 9.42
N ASP A 338 -15.72 13.47 9.91
CA ASP A 338 -16.08 12.76 11.13
C ASP A 338 -16.19 11.26 10.90
N LYS A 339 -15.06 10.64 10.58
CA LYS A 339 -14.87 9.20 10.45
C LYS A 339 -13.43 8.81 10.76
N ALA A 340 -13.21 7.55 11.13
CA ALA A 340 -11.87 7.00 11.18
C ALA A 340 -11.32 6.75 9.75
N PRO A 341 -9.99 6.86 9.51
CA PRO A 341 -9.39 6.59 8.21
C PRO A 341 -9.71 5.19 7.66
N TRP A 342 -9.81 4.21 8.55
CA TRP A 342 -10.13 2.81 8.23
C TRP A 342 -11.62 2.46 8.29
N ASP A 343 -12.51 3.44 8.55
CA ASP A 343 -13.95 3.18 8.57
C ASP A 343 -14.52 3.21 7.15
N PHE A 344 -14.73 2.02 6.63
CA PHE A 344 -15.33 1.72 5.34
C PHE A 344 -16.68 1.03 5.48
N SER A 345 -17.35 1.22 6.62
CA SER A 345 -18.69 0.70 6.85
C SER A 345 -19.68 1.21 5.79
N PRO A 346 -20.73 0.45 5.47
CA PRO A 346 -21.77 0.88 4.51
C PRO A 346 -22.40 2.22 4.87
N GLU A 347 -22.60 2.46 6.16
CA GLU A 347 -23.15 3.72 6.68
C GLU A 347 -22.20 4.88 6.39
N THR A 348 -20.91 4.71 6.62
CA THR A 348 -19.89 5.73 6.36
C THR A 348 -19.76 5.99 4.86
N ILE A 349 -19.67 4.95 4.04
CA ILE A 349 -19.63 5.10 2.58
C ILE A 349 -20.84 5.86 2.07
N LYS A 350 -22.05 5.50 2.50
CA LYS A 350 -23.28 6.16 2.12
C LYS A 350 -23.30 7.63 2.57
N ARG A 351 -22.87 7.92 3.82
CA ARG A 351 -22.84 9.29 4.36
C ARG A 351 -21.99 10.25 3.54
N PHE A 352 -20.88 9.75 2.98
CA PHE A 352 -19.94 10.53 2.19
C PHE A 352 -20.07 10.34 0.66
N ALA A 353 -21.09 9.61 0.21
CA ALA A 353 -21.34 9.40 -1.22
C ALA A 353 -21.86 10.70 -1.90
N PRO A 354 -21.67 10.81 -3.23
CA PRO A 354 -22.21 11.94 -4.01
C PRO A 354 -23.70 12.13 -3.77
N GLY A 355 -24.11 13.38 -3.49
CA GLY A 355 -25.51 13.75 -3.20
C GLY A 355 -25.98 13.50 -1.76
N PHE A 356 -25.16 12.86 -0.91
CA PHE A 356 -25.43 12.70 0.53
C PHE A 356 -24.47 13.53 1.40
N TYR A 357 -23.24 13.70 0.96
CA TYR A 357 -22.26 14.51 1.66
C TYR A 357 -22.46 15.99 1.39
N ASN A 358 -22.56 16.79 2.45
CA ASN A 358 -22.58 18.24 2.37
C ASN A 358 -21.42 18.81 3.19
N PRO A 359 -20.37 19.31 2.52
CA PRO A 359 -19.19 19.86 3.19
C PRO A 359 -19.45 21.13 4.01
N ASP A 360 -20.58 21.83 3.82
CA ASP A 360 -20.98 22.98 4.62
C ASP A 360 -21.30 22.61 6.08
N ASN A 361 -21.57 21.32 6.33
CA ASN A 361 -21.85 20.82 7.68
C ASN A 361 -20.57 20.42 8.44
N ASP A 362 -19.41 20.48 7.82
CA ASP A 362 -18.17 20.09 8.46
C ASP A 362 -17.72 21.13 9.50
N THR A 363 -17.21 20.63 10.61
CA THR A 363 -16.61 21.48 11.64
C THR A 363 -15.21 21.88 11.23
N TRP A 364 -14.92 23.15 11.25
CA TRP A 364 -13.61 23.70 11.00
C TRP A 364 -12.92 24.09 12.29
N GLU A 365 -11.61 23.88 12.31
CA GLU A 365 -10.67 24.25 13.35
C GLU A 365 -9.67 25.27 12.80
N LEU A 366 -9.06 26.07 13.67
CA LEU A 366 -8.10 27.10 13.29
C LEU A 366 -6.90 27.09 14.23
N TYR A 367 -5.69 27.14 13.66
CA TYR A 367 -4.44 27.13 14.41
C TYR A 367 -3.50 28.22 13.91
N TYR A 368 -2.62 28.72 14.80
CA TYR A 368 -1.52 29.60 14.42
C TYR A 368 -0.19 28.90 14.70
N LEU A 369 0.38 28.28 13.66
CA LEU A 369 1.52 27.35 13.77
C LEU A 369 2.79 27.94 14.37
N PRO A 370 3.11 29.26 14.21
CA PRO A 370 4.26 29.88 14.89
C PRO A 370 4.19 29.84 16.41
N GLU A 371 2.99 29.81 16.98
CA GLU A 371 2.75 29.76 18.43
C GLU A 371 2.23 28.40 18.90
N ASP A 372 1.73 27.60 18.00
CA ASP A 372 1.19 26.24 18.26
C ASP A 372 1.71 25.24 17.22
N PHE A 373 2.95 24.82 17.42
CA PHE A 373 3.67 23.95 16.49
C PHE A 373 2.95 22.63 16.20
N SER A 374 2.20 22.09 17.16
CA SER A 374 1.58 20.77 17.10
C SER A 374 0.07 20.77 16.79
N GLN A 375 -0.56 21.95 16.64
CA GLN A 375 -2.01 22.08 16.52
C GLN A 375 -2.74 21.55 17.76
N ALA A 376 -2.32 21.97 18.94
CA ALA A 376 -2.90 21.57 20.21
C ALA A 376 -4.09 22.43 20.64
N ASN A 377 -4.17 23.69 20.16
CA ASN A 377 -5.07 24.72 20.66
C ASN A 377 -5.92 25.31 19.52
N ASP A 378 -7.18 24.88 19.40
CA ASP A 378 -8.12 25.40 18.39
C ASP A 378 -8.53 26.85 18.71
N LEU A 379 -8.25 27.76 17.79
CA LEU A 379 -8.54 29.19 17.85
C LEU A 379 -9.80 29.61 17.06
N ALA A 380 -10.56 28.67 16.49
CA ALA A 380 -11.70 28.98 15.62
C ALA A 380 -12.74 29.90 16.26
N ARG A 381 -13.04 29.67 17.53
CA ARG A 381 -14.02 30.49 18.27
C ARG A 381 -13.50 31.90 18.61
N GLN A 382 -12.19 32.03 18.81
CA GLN A 382 -11.54 33.30 19.15
C GLN A 382 -11.31 34.18 17.92
N ASN A 383 -11.17 33.57 16.74
CA ASN A 383 -10.81 34.25 15.49
C ASN A 383 -11.74 33.90 14.32
N PRO A 384 -13.08 34.13 14.43
CA PRO A 384 -14.05 33.69 13.43
C PRO A 384 -13.84 34.39 12.07
N ASP A 385 -13.39 35.63 12.02
CA ASP A 385 -13.13 36.34 10.78
C ASP A 385 -11.92 35.75 10.04
N LYS A 386 -10.86 35.36 10.77
CA LYS A 386 -9.70 34.67 10.19
C LYS A 386 -10.07 33.29 9.68
N LEU A 387 -10.86 32.55 10.43
CA LEU A 387 -11.39 31.26 9.97
C LEU A 387 -12.17 31.42 8.67
N LYS A 388 -13.08 32.39 8.60
CA LYS A 388 -13.87 32.65 7.41
C LYS A 388 -13.01 33.01 6.19
N GLU A 389 -12.00 33.87 6.38
CA GLU A 389 -11.03 34.23 5.35
C GLU A 389 -10.37 32.99 4.73
N LEU A 390 -9.90 32.05 5.57
CA LEU A 390 -9.21 30.85 5.10
C LEU A 390 -10.17 29.81 4.50
N GLN A 391 -11.39 29.72 5.00
CA GLN A 391 -12.43 28.91 4.38
C GLN A 391 -12.73 29.39 2.95
N ASP A 392 -12.96 30.69 2.77
CA ASP A 392 -13.24 31.26 1.45
C ASP A 392 -12.07 31.01 0.49
N LEU A 393 -10.84 31.24 0.95
CA LEU A 393 -9.64 30.99 0.18
C LEU A 393 -9.50 29.50 -0.20
N TRP A 394 -9.86 28.58 0.70
CA TRP A 394 -9.81 27.15 0.38
C TRP A 394 -10.77 26.80 -0.79
N TRP A 395 -11.97 27.36 -0.78
CA TRP A 395 -12.93 27.13 -1.87
C TRP A 395 -12.48 27.73 -3.21
N GLU A 396 -11.84 28.91 -3.19
CA GLU A 396 -11.23 29.53 -4.37
C GLU A 396 -10.12 28.65 -4.93
N GLU A 397 -9.22 28.14 -4.09
CA GLU A 397 -8.14 27.24 -4.49
C GLU A 397 -8.68 25.88 -4.99
N ALA A 398 -9.71 25.33 -4.36
CA ALA A 398 -10.34 24.08 -4.76
C ALA A 398 -10.99 24.18 -6.16
N GLU A 399 -11.61 25.30 -6.49
CA GLU A 399 -12.14 25.55 -7.83
C GLU A 399 -11.02 25.71 -8.86
N ARG A 400 -10.01 26.52 -8.54
CA ARG A 400 -8.83 26.78 -9.40
C ARG A 400 -8.10 25.48 -9.75
N ASN A 401 -7.92 24.59 -8.77
CA ASN A 401 -7.17 23.35 -8.90
C ASN A 401 -8.04 22.14 -9.28
N LYS A 402 -9.31 22.34 -9.66
CA LYS A 402 -10.23 21.28 -10.14
C LYS A 402 -10.45 20.17 -9.09
N VAL A 403 -10.46 20.53 -7.80
CA VAL A 403 -10.71 19.62 -6.69
C VAL A 403 -12.18 19.26 -6.58
N LEU A 404 -13.06 20.16 -7.03
CA LEU A 404 -14.51 20.00 -6.96
C LEU A 404 -15.06 19.11 -8.08
N PRO A 405 -16.13 18.30 -7.84
CA PRO A 405 -16.89 18.22 -6.58
C PRO A 405 -16.12 17.49 -5.48
N LEU A 406 -16.22 18.00 -4.25
CA LEU A 406 -15.59 17.36 -3.09
C LEU A 406 -16.28 16.03 -2.78
N LEU A 407 -15.50 14.96 -2.73
CA LEU A 407 -15.96 13.60 -2.45
C LEU A 407 -15.34 13.08 -1.16
N GLY A 408 -16.18 12.63 -0.24
CA GLY A 408 -15.73 12.12 1.05
C GLY A 408 -15.36 10.63 1.02
N GLY A 409 -14.24 10.30 1.65
CA GLY A 409 -13.82 8.92 1.86
C GLY A 409 -13.71 8.08 0.58
N LEU A 410 -14.04 6.80 0.67
CA LEU A 410 -14.00 5.89 -0.49
C LEU A 410 -15.06 6.14 -1.56
N SER A 411 -16.01 7.05 -1.33
CA SER A 411 -17.02 7.38 -2.34
C SER A 411 -16.39 7.86 -3.66
N ILE A 412 -15.18 8.40 -3.60
CA ILE A 412 -14.39 8.77 -4.78
C ILE A 412 -14.17 7.57 -5.72
N PHE A 413 -13.95 6.37 -5.18
CA PHE A 413 -13.72 5.17 -6.00
C PHE A 413 -14.99 4.69 -6.69
N PHE A 414 -16.16 4.96 -6.13
CA PHE A 414 -17.43 4.57 -6.72
C PHE A 414 -17.97 5.59 -7.74
N GLY A 415 -17.56 6.85 -7.64
CA GLY A 415 -17.98 7.90 -8.58
C GLY A 415 -17.12 8.02 -9.84
N ILE A 416 -15.90 7.47 -9.82
CA ILE A 416 -14.88 7.65 -10.87
C ILE A 416 -14.52 6.34 -11.58
N LEU A 417 -14.96 5.18 -11.05
CA LEU A 417 -14.64 3.91 -11.67
C LEU A 417 -15.24 3.85 -13.09
N PRO A 418 -14.42 3.60 -14.12
CA PRO A 418 -14.95 3.34 -15.45
C PRO A 418 -15.90 2.14 -15.40
N PRO A 419 -16.90 2.09 -16.26
CA PRO A 419 -17.80 0.94 -16.36
C PRO A 419 -16.95 -0.33 -16.53
N LEU A 420 -17.33 -1.40 -15.83
CA LEU A 420 -16.63 -2.68 -15.96
C LEU A 420 -16.61 -3.11 -17.43
N PRO A 421 -15.47 -3.65 -17.90
CA PRO A 421 -15.41 -4.15 -19.27
C PRO A 421 -16.53 -5.18 -19.48
N THR A 422 -17.26 -5.06 -20.56
CA THR A 422 -18.29 -6.03 -20.99
C THR A 422 -17.68 -7.35 -21.50
N ILE A 423 -16.34 -7.47 -21.43
CA ILE A 423 -15.61 -8.66 -21.85
C ILE A 423 -15.87 -9.77 -20.82
N THR A 424 -16.48 -10.86 -21.29
CA THR A 424 -16.78 -12.04 -20.48
C THR A 424 -15.87 -13.23 -20.77
N ARG A 425 -15.04 -13.14 -21.80
CA ARG A 425 -14.12 -14.21 -22.20
C ARG A 425 -12.70 -13.68 -22.34
N PHE A 426 -11.75 -14.28 -21.61
CA PHE A 426 -10.33 -13.96 -21.63
C PHE A 426 -9.54 -15.19 -22.00
N SER A 427 -8.49 -15.03 -22.79
CA SER A 427 -7.64 -16.14 -23.21
C SER A 427 -6.17 -15.77 -23.00
N PHE A 428 -5.44 -16.67 -22.36
CA PHE A 428 -4.02 -16.57 -22.08
C PHE A 428 -3.29 -17.73 -22.77
N ALA A 429 -2.20 -17.42 -23.46
CA ALA A 429 -1.32 -18.45 -24.02
C ALA A 429 -0.63 -19.23 -22.89
N GLY A 430 -0.18 -20.45 -23.14
CA GLY A 430 0.68 -21.18 -22.21
C GLY A 430 1.98 -20.41 -21.97
N ASP A 431 2.56 -20.53 -20.80
CA ASP A 431 3.80 -19.88 -20.35
C ASP A 431 3.76 -18.36 -20.07
N VAL A 432 2.59 -17.73 -20.11
CA VAL A 432 2.44 -16.34 -19.66
C VAL A 432 2.69 -16.24 -18.16
N GLN A 433 3.51 -15.28 -17.75
CA GLN A 433 3.95 -15.11 -16.36
C GLN A 433 3.73 -13.68 -15.88
N ASN A 434 3.52 -13.53 -14.57
CA ASN A 434 3.41 -12.26 -13.87
C ASN A 434 2.36 -11.32 -14.50
N VAL A 435 1.19 -11.85 -14.90
CA VAL A 435 0.10 -11.02 -15.40
C VAL A 435 -0.36 -10.11 -14.28
N GLN A 436 -0.31 -8.81 -14.54
CA GLN A 436 -0.67 -7.79 -13.55
C GLN A 436 -2.17 -7.80 -13.24
N ARG A 437 -2.53 -7.49 -11.99
CA ARG A 437 -3.91 -7.49 -11.48
C ARG A 437 -4.93 -6.80 -12.41
N GLY A 438 -4.57 -5.67 -13.04
CA GLY A 438 -5.46 -4.96 -13.94
C GLY A 438 -5.85 -5.73 -15.22
N MET A 439 -5.12 -6.79 -15.56
CA MET A 439 -5.32 -7.63 -16.73
C MET A 439 -5.98 -8.97 -16.40
N ILE A 440 -6.16 -9.29 -15.12
CA ILE A 440 -6.77 -10.54 -14.64
C ILE A 440 -8.29 -10.40 -14.65
N PRO A 441 -9.04 -11.44 -15.09
CA PRO A 441 -10.50 -11.41 -15.08
C PRO A 441 -11.07 -11.23 -13.69
N ARG A 442 -12.04 -10.32 -13.54
CA ARG A 442 -12.73 -10.09 -12.26
C ARG A 442 -13.78 -11.17 -12.02
N ILE A 443 -13.46 -12.14 -11.16
CA ILE A 443 -14.33 -13.28 -10.84
C ILE A 443 -15.18 -13.10 -9.58
N ALA A 444 -14.94 -12.07 -8.79
CA ALA A 444 -15.68 -11.82 -7.55
C ALA A 444 -17.18 -11.62 -7.83
N GLY A 445 -18.03 -12.24 -6.99
CA GLY A 445 -19.48 -12.08 -7.04
C GLY A 445 -20.17 -12.68 -8.26
N ARG A 446 -19.56 -13.64 -8.95
CA ARG A 446 -20.15 -14.29 -10.13
C ARG A 446 -19.76 -15.75 -10.29
N SER A 447 -20.53 -16.49 -11.06
CA SER A 447 -20.14 -17.80 -11.56
C SER A 447 -19.15 -17.65 -12.72
N TYR A 448 -18.21 -18.58 -12.86
CA TYR A 448 -17.20 -18.57 -13.92
C TYR A 448 -16.67 -19.97 -14.20
N ALA A 449 -16.05 -20.14 -15.35
CA ALA A 449 -15.29 -21.33 -15.69
C ALA A 449 -13.86 -20.98 -16.09
N ILE A 450 -12.93 -21.87 -15.74
CA ILE A 450 -11.53 -21.85 -16.22
C ILE A 450 -11.33 -23.14 -17.01
N GLU A 451 -11.00 -23.01 -18.29
CA GLU A 451 -10.74 -24.12 -19.18
C GLU A 451 -9.29 -24.07 -19.66
N ALA A 452 -8.56 -25.18 -19.56
CA ALA A 452 -7.19 -25.28 -20.04
C ALA A 452 -7.04 -26.40 -21.06
N GLU A 453 -6.43 -26.08 -22.19
CA GLU A 453 -6.03 -27.05 -23.23
C GLU A 453 -4.61 -27.53 -22.94
N LEU A 454 -4.45 -28.80 -22.66
CA LEU A 454 -3.20 -29.41 -22.22
C LEU A 454 -2.75 -30.51 -23.21
N THR A 455 -1.42 -30.77 -23.25
CA THR A 455 -0.87 -32.04 -23.71
C THR A 455 -0.18 -32.72 -22.54
N VAL A 456 -0.70 -33.85 -22.10
CA VAL A 456 -0.19 -34.68 -21.01
C VAL A 456 0.69 -35.78 -21.59
N PRO A 457 1.98 -35.89 -21.24
CA PRO A 457 2.88 -36.96 -21.70
C PRO A 457 2.39 -38.36 -21.30
N ASP A 458 2.86 -39.40 -22.01
CA ASP A 458 2.51 -40.80 -21.70
C ASP A 458 2.86 -41.21 -20.26
N ARG A 459 3.89 -40.60 -19.68
CA ARG A 459 4.30 -40.83 -18.28
C ARG A 459 3.42 -40.13 -17.25
N GLY A 460 2.41 -39.37 -17.69
CA GLY A 460 1.63 -38.47 -16.88
C GLY A 460 2.28 -37.07 -16.74
N ALA A 461 1.60 -36.17 -16.05
CA ALA A 461 2.10 -34.84 -15.76
C ALA A 461 1.82 -34.45 -14.31
N GLU A 462 2.63 -33.55 -13.78
CA GLU A 462 2.45 -32.84 -12.54
C GLU A 462 2.80 -31.35 -12.72
N GLY A 463 2.41 -30.49 -11.78
CA GLY A 463 2.72 -29.06 -11.79
C GLY A 463 1.49 -28.17 -11.98
N VAL A 464 1.71 -26.86 -11.94
CA VAL A 464 0.64 -25.87 -11.96
C VAL A 464 0.24 -25.54 -13.40
N ILE A 465 -1.06 -25.60 -13.66
CA ILE A 465 -1.68 -25.21 -14.94
C ILE A 465 -1.92 -23.69 -14.94
N LEU A 466 -2.45 -23.19 -13.83
CA LEU A 466 -2.76 -21.78 -13.59
C LEU A 466 -2.63 -21.48 -12.11
N ALA A 467 -1.95 -20.40 -11.75
CA ALA A 467 -1.97 -19.79 -10.42
C ALA A 467 -2.34 -18.32 -10.55
N ASN A 468 -3.18 -17.82 -9.67
CA ASN A 468 -3.51 -16.40 -9.54
C ASN A 468 -3.27 -15.96 -8.13
N ALA A 469 -2.41 -14.97 -7.96
CA ALA A 469 -1.97 -14.48 -6.66
C ALA A 469 -1.26 -15.58 -5.84
N ASP A 470 -1.51 -15.66 -4.54
CA ASP A 470 -0.76 -16.49 -3.61
C ASP A 470 -1.65 -17.08 -2.50
N PHE A 471 -1.05 -17.77 -1.51
CA PHE A 471 -1.80 -18.34 -0.38
C PHE A 471 -2.39 -17.28 0.56
N ILE A 472 -1.96 -16.03 0.51
CA ILE A 472 -2.52 -14.90 1.28
C ILE A 472 -3.90 -14.50 0.75
N GLY A 473 -4.21 -14.87 -0.48
CA GLY A 473 -5.52 -14.70 -1.11
C GLY A 473 -5.45 -14.89 -2.60
N GLY A 474 -5.65 -16.12 -3.07
CA GLY A 474 -5.54 -16.49 -4.48
C GLY A 474 -6.25 -17.78 -4.80
N PHE A 475 -6.07 -18.28 -6.03
CA PHE A 475 -6.57 -19.59 -6.46
C PHE A 475 -5.67 -20.21 -7.51
N GLY A 476 -5.65 -21.55 -7.56
CA GLY A 476 -4.83 -22.29 -8.50
C GLY A 476 -5.52 -23.55 -9.03
N LEU A 477 -5.13 -23.96 -10.22
CA LEU A 477 -5.46 -25.23 -10.86
C LEU A 477 -4.15 -25.98 -11.14
N TRP A 478 -3.95 -27.14 -10.54
CA TRP A 478 -2.69 -27.85 -10.56
C TRP A 478 -2.84 -29.36 -10.51
N VAL A 479 -1.82 -30.09 -10.91
CA VAL A 479 -1.78 -31.54 -10.92
C VAL A 479 -0.70 -32.02 -9.96
N ASP A 480 -1.07 -32.92 -9.05
CA ASP A 480 -0.13 -33.48 -8.08
C ASP A 480 0.82 -34.53 -8.69
N ASP A 481 1.76 -35.05 -7.89
CA ASP A 481 2.73 -36.10 -8.29
C ASP A 481 2.08 -37.44 -8.63
N LYS A 482 0.80 -37.64 -8.31
CA LYS A 482 -0.01 -38.80 -8.65
C LYS A 482 -0.78 -38.59 -9.94
N GLY A 483 -0.73 -37.43 -10.56
CA GLY A 483 -1.45 -37.05 -11.76
C GLY A 483 -2.92 -36.64 -11.50
N ILE A 484 -3.27 -36.30 -10.28
CA ILE A 484 -4.61 -35.86 -9.88
C ILE A 484 -4.74 -34.35 -10.06
N LEU A 485 -5.78 -33.92 -10.75
CA LEU A 485 -6.13 -32.50 -10.89
C LEU A 485 -6.69 -31.97 -9.58
N ASN A 486 -6.14 -30.85 -9.13
CA ASN A 486 -6.58 -30.12 -7.93
C ASN A 486 -6.94 -28.69 -8.29
N HIS A 487 -7.94 -28.16 -7.61
CA HIS A 487 -8.23 -26.74 -7.51
C HIS A 487 -8.05 -26.31 -6.06
N THR A 488 -7.29 -25.26 -5.82
CA THR A 488 -7.10 -24.65 -4.50
C THR A 488 -7.58 -23.22 -4.53
N TYR A 489 -8.34 -22.83 -3.52
CA TYR A 489 -8.81 -21.46 -3.31
C TYR A 489 -8.41 -21.01 -1.92
N SER A 490 -7.53 -20.03 -1.81
CA SER A 490 -7.13 -19.43 -0.54
C SER A 490 -8.01 -18.23 -0.23
N PHE A 491 -8.74 -18.32 0.87
CA PHE A 491 -9.52 -17.23 1.42
C PHE A 491 -8.66 -16.41 2.39
N LEU A 492 -7.98 -15.38 1.86
CA LEU A 492 -7.23 -14.37 2.61
C LEU A 492 -6.14 -14.94 3.54
N GLY A 493 -5.58 -16.11 3.26
CA GLY A 493 -4.61 -16.78 4.14
C GLY A 493 -5.20 -17.27 5.46
N VAL A 494 -6.53 -17.20 5.63
CA VAL A 494 -7.26 -17.64 6.83
C VAL A 494 -7.79 -19.05 6.68
N GLU A 495 -8.28 -19.37 5.49
CA GLU A 495 -8.81 -20.69 5.15
C GLU A 495 -8.36 -21.09 3.74
N SER A 496 -8.13 -22.37 3.51
CA SER A 496 -7.84 -22.91 2.21
C SER A 496 -8.86 -24.00 1.84
N TYR A 497 -9.44 -23.90 0.65
CA TYR A 497 -10.44 -24.84 0.16
C TYR A 497 -9.87 -25.58 -1.04
N LYS A 498 -9.76 -26.90 -0.92
CA LYS A 498 -9.20 -27.76 -1.96
C LYS A 498 -10.24 -28.72 -2.51
N GLN A 499 -10.30 -28.85 -3.83
CA GLN A 499 -11.11 -29.81 -4.54
C GLN A 499 -10.20 -30.66 -5.41
N ALA A 500 -10.26 -31.98 -5.27
CA ALA A 500 -9.43 -32.92 -6.00
C ALA A 500 -10.28 -33.79 -6.92
N ALA A 501 -9.72 -34.15 -8.09
CA ALA A 501 -10.28 -35.14 -8.96
C ALA A 501 -10.23 -36.52 -8.32
N SER A 502 -11.18 -37.39 -8.68
CA SER A 502 -11.25 -38.77 -8.20
C SER A 502 -10.39 -39.75 -9.02
N GLU A 503 -9.86 -39.31 -10.14
CA GLU A 503 -9.04 -40.10 -11.06
C GLU A 503 -7.93 -39.25 -11.68
N LYS A 504 -6.89 -39.91 -12.20
CA LYS A 504 -5.77 -39.26 -12.89
C LYS A 504 -6.22 -38.62 -14.20
N LEU A 505 -5.56 -37.54 -14.58
CA LEU A 505 -5.73 -36.98 -15.91
C LEU A 505 -5.33 -38.04 -16.99
N PRO A 506 -6.09 -38.14 -18.09
CA PRO A 506 -5.70 -38.97 -19.22
C PRO A 506 -4.44 -38.40 -19.91
N THR A 507 -3.71 -39.26 -20.65
CA THR A 507 -2.56 -38.83 -21.46
C THR A 507 -3.00 -38.34 -22.84
N GLY A 508 -2.13 -37.62 -23.54
CA GLY A 508 -2.42 -37.01 -24.83
C GLY A 508 -3.04 -35.62 -24.70
N ASP A 509 -3.83 -35.22 -25.67
CA ASP A 509 -4.53 -33.94 -25.66
C ASP A 509 -5.74 -34.00 -24.73
N VAL A 510 -5.75 -33.11 -23.72
CA VAL A 510 -6.76 -33.08 -22.65
C VAL A 510 -7.28 -31.68 -22.48
N ILE A 511 -8.59 -31.56 -22.40
CA ILE A 511 -9.24 -30.30 -21.94
C ILE A 511 -9.68 -30.49 -20.50
N VAL A 512 -9.07 -29.75 -19.58
CA VAL A 512 -9.55 -29.65 -18.19
C VAL A 512 -10.40 -28.42 -18.03
N ARG A 513 -11.47 -28.53 -17.23
CA ARG A 513 -12.34 -27.39 -16.91
C ARG A 513 -12.69 -27.40 -15.44
N MET A 514 -12.52 -26.26 -14.79
CA MET A 514 -13.08 -25.95 -13.49
C MET A 514 -14.28 -25.02 -13.69
N LEU A 515 -15.43 -25.40 -13.13
CA LEU A 515 -16.65 -24.59 -13.11
C LEU A 515 -16.96 -24.22 -11.67
N PHE A 516 -17.04 -22.92 -11.39
CA PHE A 516 -17.55 -22.39 -10.14
C PHE A 516 -18.96 -21.84 -10.37
N GLU A 517 -19.92 -22.41 -9.65
CA GLU A 517 -21.32 -21.98 -9.64
C GLU A 517 -21.60 -21.28 -8.31
N ALA A 518 -21.68 -19.96 -8.34
CA ALA A 518 -21.93 -19.13 -7.18
C ALA A 518 -23.36 -19.32 -6.65
N ASP A 519 -23.54 -19.37 -5.34
CA ASP A 519 -24.87 -19.48 -4.70
C ASP A 519 -25.73 -18.23 -4.96
N ALA A 520 -25.09 -17.07 -5.12
CA ALA A 520 -25.71 -15.81 -5.47
C ALA A 520 -24.69 -14.92 -6.21
N ASN A 521 -25.16 -14.00 -7.05
CA ASN A 521 -24.32 -13.03 -7.74
C ASN A 521 -23.97 -11.85 -6.82
N VAL A 522 -23.38 -12.11 -5.67
CA VAL A 522 -22.91 -11.10 -4.71
C VAL A 522 -21.48 -11.42 -4.26
N PRO A 523 -20.64 -10.39 -4.04
CA PRO A 523 -19.29 -10.58 -3.52
C PRO A 523 -19.28 -11.34 -2.19
N GLY A 524 -18.27 -12.20 -2.00
CA GLY A 524 -18.12 -12.98 -0.77
C GLY A 524 -19.00 -14.24 -0.70
N THR A 525 -19.94 -14.43 -1.63
CA THR A 525 -20.79 -15.64 -1.67
C THR A 525 -19.97 -16.91 -1.86
N GLY A 526 -20.45 -18.02 -1.28
CA GLY A 526 -19.92 -19.34 -1.58
C GLY A 526 -20.40 -19.90 -2.91
N GLY A 527 -19.99 -21.11 -3.23
CA GLY A 527 -20.42 -21.79 -4.44
C GLY A 527 -19.90 -23.21 -4.57
N GLN A 528 -20.41 -23.90 -5.58
CA GLN A 528 -20.03 -25.27 -5.96
C GLN A 528 -18.91 -25.23 -6.99
N VAL A 529 -17.85 -26.00 -6.79
CA VAL A 529 -16.80 -26.24 -7.78
C VAL A 529 -17.03 -27.62 -8.39
N THR A 530 -16.95 -27.70 -9.73
CA THR A 530 -16.96 -28.97 -10.45
C THR A 530 -15.75 -29.03 -11.38
N LEU A 531 -15.02 -30.15 -11.34
CA LEU A 531 -13.85 -30.44 -12.18
C LEU A 531 -14.20 -31.41 -13.29
N PHE A 532 -13.73 -31.12 -14.51
CA PHE A 532 -13.95 -31.96 -15.68
C PHE A 532 -12.63 -32.24 -16.40
N ALA A 533 -12.53 -33.41 -17.05
CA ALA A 533 -11.53 -33.74 -18.05
C ALA A 533 -12.24 -34.29 -19.30
N ASN A 534 -12.00 -33.70 -20.47
CA ASN A 534 -12.64 -34.04 -21.73
C ASN A 534 -14.17 -34.12 -21.62
N GLY A 535 -14.79 -33.20 -20.89
CA GLY A 535 -16.23 -33.13 -20.67
C GLY A 535 -16.79 -34.10 -19.62
N LYS A 536 -15.99 -35.05 -19.13
CA LYS A 536 -16.38 -35.96 -18.03
C LYS A 536 -16.14 -35.29 -16.69
N LYS A 537 -17.13 -35.30 -15.81
CA LYS A 537 -16.97 -34.86 -14.41
C LYS A 537 -16.02 -35.83 -13.70
N ILE A 538 -14.97 -35.29 -13.09
CA ILE A 538 -13.92 -36.03 -12.37
C ILE A 538 -13.77 -35.61 -10.91
N GLY A 539 -14.42 -34.52 -10.48
CA GLY A 539 -14.38 -34.08 -9.09
C GLY A 539 -15.39 -32.96 -8.82
N GLU A 540 -15.68 -32.77 -7.56
CA GLU A 540 -16.49 -31.65 -7.09
C GLU A 540 -16.18 -31.31 -5.63
N GLY A 541 -16.59 -30.12 -5.23
CA GLY A 541 -16.49 -29.68 -3.83
C GLY A 541 -17.04 -28.27 -3.67
N ARG A 542 -16.97 -27.77 -2.47
CA ARG A 542 -17.58 -26.49 -2.13
C ARG A 542 -16.55 -25.48 -1.64
N ILE A 543 -16.73 -24.25 -2.04
CA ILE A 543 -16.10 -23.06 -1.43
C ILE A 543 -17.19 -22.38 -0.61
N PRO A 544 -17.10 -22.37 0.74
CA PRO A 544 -18.13 -21.80 1.61
C PRO A 544 -18.26 -20.28 1.46
N ARG A 545 -17.15 -19.58 1.21
CA ARG A 545 -17.08 -18.14 1.02
C ARG A 545 -15.94 -17.77 0.08
N THR A 546 -16.09 -16.69 -0.66
CA THR A 546 -15.10 -16.19 -1.61
C THR A 546 -14.55 -14.82 -1.20
N VAL A 547 -13.40 -14.46 -1.74
CA VAL A 547 -12.80 -13.13 -1.57
C VAL A 547 -13.75 -12.08 -2.16
N PRO A 548 -14.26 -11.12 -1.36
CA PRO A 548 -15.32 -10.24 -1.82
C PRO A 548 -14.84 -9.08 -2.69
N ILE A 549 -13.65 -8.54 -2.43
CA ILE A 549 -13.17 -7.30 -3.08
C ILE A 549 -11.95 -7.58 -3.94
N SER A 550 -10.89 -8.14 -3.37
CA SER A 550 -9.59 -8.22 -4.02
C SER A 550 -8.75 -9.38 -3.54
N PHE A 551 -8.25 -10.17 -4.49
CA PHE A 551 -7.15 -11.10 -4.25
C PHE A 551 -5.87 -10.36 -3.89
N SER A 552 -4.89 -11.09 -3.32
CA SER A 552 -3.54 -10.58 -3.13
C SER A 552 -2.98 -10.00 -4.43
N SER A 553 -2.21 -8.93 -4.30
CA SER A 553 -1.50 -8.30 -5.43
C SER A 553 0.01 -8.47 -5.32
N TYR A 554 0.47 -9.32 -4.39
CA TYR A 554 1.91 -9.53 -4.15
C TYR A 554 2.52 -10.46 -5.18
N ALA A 555 1.75 -11.43 -5.68
CA ALA A 555 2.09 -12.22 -6.85
C ALA A 555 1.12 -11.92 -8.01
N GLY A 556 1.58 -12.11 -9.24
CA GLY A 556 0.76 -11.99 -10.43
C GLY A 556 -0.04 -13.27 -10.73
N MET A 557 -0.61 -13.34 -11.93
CA MET A 557 -1.16 -14.60 -12.45
C MET A 557 -0.16 -15.26 -13.40
N ASP A 558 0.05 -16.54 -13.21
CA ASP A 558 0.93 -17.38 -14.01
C ASP A 558 0.18 -18.49 -14.72
N VAL A 559 0.62 -18.86 -15.92
CA VAL A 559 0.12 -20.01 -16.69
C VAL A 559 1.25 -20.99 -16.91
N GLY A 560 1.02 -22.27 -16.56
CA GLY A 560 1.99 -23.35 -16.72
C GLY A 560 2.99 -23.46 -15.57
N ARG A 561 2.89 -22.65 -14.55
CA ARG A 561 3.69 -22.67 -13.32
C ARG A 561 3.06 -21.85 -12.22
N ASP A 562 3.68 -21.89 -11.03
CA ASP A 562 3.42 -20.97 -9.93
C ASP A 562 4.77 -20.43 -9.45
N ASN A 563 5.02 -19.15 -9.69
CA ASN A 563 6.28 -18.48 -9.36
C ASN A 563 6.17 -17.83 -7.97
N GLY A 564 7.29 -17.82 -7.24
CA GLY A 564 7.42 -17.04 -6.01
C GLY A 564 6.53 -17.55 -4.87
N LEU A 565 5.65 -16.70 -4.36
CA LEU A 565 4.65 -17.06 -3.35
C LEU A 565 3.56 -17.93 -3.99
N VAL A 566 3.50 -19.16 -3.57
CA VAL A 566 2.59 -20.16 -4.16
C VAL A 566 1.16 -20.02 -3.65
N VAL A 567 0.18 -20.46 -4.45
CA VAL A 567 -1.22 -20.50 -4.03
C VAL A 567 -1.49 -21.63 -3.01
N ASP A 568 -0.86 -22.78 -3.18
CA ASP A 568 -1.01 -23.91 -2.26
C ASP A 568 0.34 -24.32 -1.67
N ARG A 569 0.45 -24.23 -0.36
CA ARG A 569 1.68 -24.54 0.39
C ARG A 569 2.08 -26.01 0.34
N GLU A 570 1.20 -26.92 -0.09
CA GLU A 570 1.58 -28.32 -0.26
C GLU A 570 2.71 -28.52 -1.26
N TYR A 571 2.77 -27.68 -2.32
CA TYR A 571 3.84 -27.74 -3.31
C TYR A 571 4.89 -26.62 -3.17
N GLU A 572 4.87 -25.82 -2.08
CA GLU A 572 5.82 -24.73 -1.86
C GLU A 572 7.29 -25.18 -2.00
N HIS A 573 7.60 -26.38 -1.53
CA HIS A 573 8.93 -26.98 -1.65
C HIS A 573 9.36 -27.33 -3.09
N LYS A 574 8.44 -27.25 -4.06
CA LYS A 574 8.67 -27.49 -5.50
C LYS A 574 8.66 -26.19 -6.33
N ALA A 575 8.46 -25.02 -5.69
CA ALA A 575 8.39 -23.74 -6.41
C ALA A 575 9.73 -23.42 -7.13
N PRO A 576 9.68 -22.88 -8.36
CA PRO A 576 8.48 -22.70 -9.18
C PRO A 576 7.94 -24.04 -9.69
N TYR A 577 6.71 -24.40 -9.31
CA TYR A 577 6.13 -25.71 -9.65
C TYR A 577 5.60 -25.71 -11.08
N THR A 578 6.49 -25.92 -12.04
CA THR A 578 6.20 -25.89 -13.48
C THR A 578 5.45 -27.16 -13.90
N PHE A 579 4.42 -27.00 -14.75
CA PHE A 579 3.70 -28.12 -15.36
C PHE A 579 4.62 -28.90 -16.28
N THR A 580 4.75 -30.22 -16.05
CA THR A 580 5.67 -31.11 -16.79
C THR A 580 5.12 -31.59 -18.14
N GLY A 581 3.86 -31.23 -18.46
CA GLY A 581 3.27 -31.33 -19.78
C GLY A 581 3.35 -29.99 -20.52
N THR A 582 2.42 -29.76 -21.46
CA THR A 582 2.28 -28.48 -22.16
C THR A 582 0.93 -27.88 -21.86
N VAL A 583 0.89 -26.65 -21.39
CA VAL A 583 -0.32 -25.83 -21.37
C VAL A 583 -0.35 -25.06 -22.69
N LYS A 584 -1.34 -25.34 -23.54
CA LYS A 584 -1.49 -24.66 -24.85
C LYS A 584 -2.14 -23.28 -24.64
N LYS A 585 -3.18 -23.25 -23.80
CA LYS A 585 -4.01 -22.07 -23.58
C LYS A 585 -4.88 -22.27 -22.34
N VAL A 586 -5.16 -21.16 -21.64
CA VAL A 586 -6.17 -21.08 -20.57
C VAL A 586 -7.21 -20.05 -20.94
N VAL A 587 -8.48 -20.39 -20.76
CA VAL A 587 -9.63 -19.51 -21.05
C VAL A 587 -10.48 -19.34 -19.81
N PHE A 588 -10.80 -18.10 -19.50
CA PHE A 588 -11.83 -17.73 -18.51
C PHE A 588 -13.13 -17.39 -19.24
N ASP A 589 -14.20 -18.05 -18.86
CA ASP A 589 -15.57 -17.71 -19.25
C ASP A 589 -16.31 -17.18 -18.03
N LEU A 590 -16.66 -15.90 -18.04
CA LEU A 590 -17.36 -15.22 -16.95
C LEU A 590 -18.87 -15.23 -17.23
N MET A 591 -19.66 -15.65 -16.25
CA MET A 591 -21.12 -15.49 -16.31
C MET A 591 -21.50 -14.05 -15.97
N PRO A 592 -22.70 -13.58 -16.38
CA PRO A 592 -23.15 -12.23 -16.03
C PRO A 592 -23.04 -11.97 -14.52
N ALA A 593 -22.48 -10.82 -14.15
CA ALA A 593 -22.46 -10.34 -12.78
C ALA A 593 -23.53 -9.29 -12.56
N VAL A 594 -23.96 -9.14 -11.32
CA VAL A 594 -24.87 -8.07 -10.89
C VAL A 594 -24.27 -6.66 -11.15
N TYR A 595 -22.97 -6.59 -11.36
CA TYR A 595 -22.21 -5.35 -11.60
C TYR A 595 -22.42 -4.68 -12.97
N GLU A 596 -23.25 -5.24 -13.85
CA GLU A 596 -23.56 -4.64 -15.16
C GLU A 596 -24.62 -3.53 -15.07
N ASP A 597 -25.22 -3.33 -13.88
CA ASP A 597 -26.20 -2.28 -13.55
C ASP A 597 -25.62 -1.41 -12.42
N GLU A 598 -25.56 -0.08 -12.61
CA GLU A 598 -25.05 0.89 -11.61
C GLU A 598 -25.75 0.77 -10.25
N LYS A 599 -27.04 0.46 -10.24
CA LYS A 599 -27.83 0.22 -9.04
C LYS A 599 -27.37 -1.05 -8.32
N ALA A 600 -27.09 -2.09 -9.07
CA ALA A 600 -26.59 -3.35 -8.55
C ALA A 600 -25.12 -3.26 -8.06
N LEU A 601 -24.30 -2.39 -8.65
CA LEU A 601 -22.96 -2.06 -8.15
C LEU A 601 -23.03 -1.43 -6.76
N HIS A 602 -23.98 -0.52 -6.57
CA HIS A 602 -24.21 0.14 -5.29
C HIS A 602 -24.74 -0.83 -4.22
N GLU A 603 -25.71 -1.68 -4.61
CA GLU A 603 -26.26 -2.73 -3.75
C GLU A 603 -25.22 -3.81 -3.44
N ALA A 604 -24.37 -4.18 -4.39
CA ALA A 604 -23.29 -5.15 -4.19
C ALA A 604 -22.17 -4.62 -3.28
N ALA A 605 -21.82 -3.34 -3.38
CA ALA A 605 -20.91 -2.69 -2.45
C ALA A 605 -21.51 -2.64 -1.03
N GLN A 606 -22.82 -2.40 -0.91
CA GLN A 606 -23.53 -2.49 0.37
C GLN A 606 -23.55 -3.92 0.92
N HIS A 607 -23.77 -4.94 0.07
CA HIS A 607 -23.77 -6.35 0.48
C HIS A 607 -22.38 -6.87 0.82
N ALA A 608 -21.34 -6.47 0.08
CA ALA A 608 -19.97 -6.78 0.43
C ALA A 608 -19.65 -6.26 1.84
N ASN A 609 -20.07 -5.05 2.14
CA ASN A 609 -19.89 -4.43 3.44
C ASN A 609 -20.78 -5.04 4.54
N LEU A 610 -22.02 -5.45 4.24
CA LEU A 610 -22.91 -6.14 5.19
C LEU A 610 -22.43 -7.56 5.52
N ALA A 611 -21.82 -8.28 4.58
CA ALA A 611 -21.16 -9.55 4.85
C ALA A 611 -19.96 -9.39 5.82
N HIS A 612 -19.38 -8.19 5.90
CA HIS A 612 -18.32 -7.84 6.84
C HIS A 612 -18.86 -7.58 8.25
N GLY A 613 -20.02 -6.93 8.38
CA GLY A 613 -20.67 -6.67 9.68
C GLY A 613 -21.31 -7.90 10.32
N ALA A 614 -21.56 -8.97 9.55
CA ALA A 614 -22.15 -10.22 10.06
C ALA A 614 -21.11 -11.27 10.49
N ALA A 615 -19.81 -11.02 10.26
CA ALA A 615 -18.70 -11.89 10.65
C ALA A 615 -17.92 -11.38 11.88
N GLY A 616 -18.40 -10.28 12.51
CA GLY A 616 -17.90 -9.72 13.75
C GLY A 616 -18.69 -10.21 14.96
#